data_15a67126a28a3c54e8454f2bb37f1949
#
_entry.id   15a67126a28a3c54e8454f2bb37f1949
#
_cell.length_a   1.000
_cell.length_b   1.000
_cell.length_c   1.000
_cell.angle_alpha   90.00
_cell.angle_beta   90.00
_cell.angle_gamma   90.00
#
_symmetry.space_group_name_H-M   'P 1'
#
loop_
_entity.id
_entity.type
_entity.pdbx_description
1 polymer ?
#
loop_
_entity_poly.entity_id
_entity_poly.type
_entity_poly.pdbx_seq_one_letter_code
_entity_poly.pdbx_strand_id
1 'polypeptide(L)'
;MLEDCDERLKRLHSKIHKIKSSEEMGVSYMKMEERDRLIRKELIRYCLTFPDVFEDYPFDDPNLTCMRIRTNRKIFAWVFEREGHIWVNVKCDPEWRDFWRGAYGSVVPAYHMNKTHWNSVILDGTIPDQEIRRMIGESYDLCGGLSVK
;
A
#
# COMPACT_ATOMS: atom_id res chain seq x y z
N MET A 1 8.33 15.25 9.12
CA MET A 1 7.49 15.01 7.99
C MET A 1 7.49 13.59 7.49
N LEU A 2 8.55 13.06 6.87
CA LEU A 2 8.63 11.63 6.59
C LEU A 2 8.65 10.80 7.88
N GLU A 3 9.26 11.35 8.90
CA GLU A 3 9.27 10.80 10.25
C GLU A 3 7.86 10.62 10.80
N ASP A 4 6.98 11.60 10.54
CA ASP A 4 5.59 11.55 11.00
C ASP A 4 4.81 10.39 10.38
N CYS A 5 5.10 10.05 9.12
CA CYS A 5 4.45 8.91 8.46
C CYS A 5 4.87 7.59 9.10
N ASP A 6 6.15 7.44 9.46
CA ASP A 6 6.65 6.27 10.16
C ASP A 6 5.98 6.10 11.51
N GLU A 7 5.96 7.17 12.29
CA GLU A 7 5.36 7.16 13.61
C GLU A 7 3.87 6.87 13.54
N ARG A 8 3.20 7.41 12.53
CA ARG A 8 1.77 7.17 12.32
C ARG A 8 1.49 5.71 11.98
N LEU A 9 2.28 5.11 11.10
CA LEU A 9 2.11 3.71 10.74
C LEU A 9 2.37 2.79 11.93
N LYS A 10 3.40 3.08 12.72
CA LYS A 10 3.68 2.34 13.94
C LYS A 10 2.54 2.44 14.94
N ARG A 11 2.00 3.65 15.14
CA ARG A 11 0.87 3.85 16.04
C ARG A 11 -0.38 3.14 15.53
N LEU A 12 -0.59 3.16 14.22
CA LEU A 12 -1.71 2.48 13.60
C LEU A 12 -1.62 0.97 13.81
N HIS A 13 -0.45 0.38 13.59
CA HIS A 13 -0.22 -1.03 13.85
C HIS A 13 -0.44 -1.38 15.32
N SER A 14 0.00 -0.53 16.24
CA SER A 14 -0.24 -0.72 17.66
C SER A 14 -1.73 -0.71 17.98
N LYS A 15 -2.49 0.21 17.39
CA LYS A 15 -3.95 0.28 17.55
C LYS A 15 -4.63 -0.97 16.99
N ILE A 16 -4.19 -1.42 15.84
CA ILE A 16 -4.73 -2.63 15.19
C ILE A 16 -4.46 -3.84 16.07
N HIS A 17 -3.29 -3.94 16.66
CA HIS A 17 -2.95 -5.04 17.56
C HIS A 17 -3.85 -5.05 18.80
N LYS A 18 -4.14 -3.89 19.37
CA LYS A 18 -5.08 -3.75 20.49
C LYS A 18 -6.50 -4.18 20.08
N ILE A 19 -6.92 -3.82 18.89
CA ILE A 19 -8.22 -4.22 18.35
C ILE A 19 -8.29 -5.74 18.23
N LYS A 20 -7.23 -6.38 17.73
CA LYS A 20 -7.15 -7.85 17.64
C LYS A 20 -7.31 -8.52 19.01
N SER A 21 -6.65 -7.97 20.01
CA SER A 21 -6.77 -8.49 21.38
C SER A 21 -8.21 -8.41 21.88
N SER A 22 -8.93 -7.38 21.49
CA SER A 22 -10.34 -7.22 21.81
C SER A 22 -11.22 -8.19 21.02
N GLU A 23 -10.81 -8.56 19.82
CA GLU A 23 -11.55 -9.52 18.97
C GLU A 23 -11.64 -10.91 19.59
N GLU A 24 -10.67 -11.31 20.39
CA GLU A 24 -10.73 -12.54 21.15
C GLU A 24 -11.92 -12.56 22.12
N MET A 25 -12.50 -11.39 22.40
CA MET A 25 -13.65 -11.22 23.27
C MET A 25 -14.97 -11.07 22.49
N GLY A 26 -15.01 -11.47 21.22
CA GLY A 26 -16.22 -11.46 20.40
C GLY A 26 -16.51 -10.14 19.72
N VAL A 27 -15.49 -9.44 19.28
CA VAL A 27 -15.60 -8.14 18.64
C VAL A 27 -16.25 -8.22 17.27
N SER A 28 -17.12 -7.27 17.00
CA SER A 28 -17.92 -7.23 15.79
C SER A 28 -17.12 -6.97 14.52
N TYR A 29 -17.69 -7.44 13.42
CA TYR A 29 -17.24 -7.23 12.04
C TYR A 29 -16.92 -5.77 11.72
N MET A 30 -17.62 -4.81 12.34
CA MET A 30 -17.42 -3.38 12.12
C MET A 30 -16.02 -2.89 12.48
N LYS A 31 -15.34 -3.49 13.45
CA LYS A 31 -13.99 -3.10 13.83
C LYS A 31 -12.95 -3.53 12.81
N MET A 32 -13.18 -4.60 12.07
CA MET A 32 -12.32 -5.03 10.99
C MET A 32 -12.38 -4.04 9.81
N GLU A 33 -13.59 -3.59 9.47
CA GLU A 33 -13.78 -2.59 8.42
C GLU A 33 -13.13 -1.25 8.78
N GLU A 34 -13.23 -0.86 10.06
CA GLU A 34 -12.59 0.36 10.53
C GLU A 34 -11.07 0.26 10.44
N ARG A 35 -10.49 -0.89 10.81
CA ARG A 35 -9.07 -1.16 10.70
C ARG A 35 -8.59 -1.01 9.26
N ASP A 36 -9.30 -1.62 8.31
CA ASP A 36 -8.96 -1.54 6.89
C ASP A 36 -9.04 -0.11 6.38
N ARG A 37 -10.05 0.63 6.80
CA ARG A 37 -10.16 2.05 6.43
C ARG A 37 -8.99 2.88 6.93
N LEU A 38 -8.52 2.62 8.14
CA LEU A 38 -7.37 3.33 8.72
C LEU A 38 -6.08 2.98 7.98
N ILE A 39 -5.87 1.71 7.67
CA ILE A 39 -4.71 1.25 6.90
C ILE A 39 -4.71 1.91 5.53
N ARG A 40 -5.84 1.89 4.84
CA ARG A 40 -6.00 2.48 3.52
C ARG A 40 -5.72 3.98 3.55
N LYS A 41 -6.28 4.67 4.52
CA LYS A 41 -6.10 6.11 4.68
C LYS A 41 -4.64 6.48 4.88
N GLU A 42 -3.93 5.77 5.73
CA GLU A 42 -2.51 6.02 5.99
C GLU A 42 -1.64 5.68 4.78
N LEU A 43 -1.97 4.62 4.05
CA LEU A 43 -1.26 4.26 2.82
C LEU A 43 -1.39 5.36 1.77
N ILE A 44 -2.60 5.85 1.54
CA ILE A 44 -2.87 6.93 0.59
C ILE A 44 -2.14 8.20 1.02
N ARG A 45 -2.20 8.53 2.30
CA ARG A 45 -1.50 9.70 2.85
C ARG A 45 0.00 9.61 2.61
N TYR A 46 0.58 8.44 2.83
CA TYR A 46 2.00 8.22 2.57
C TYR A 46 2.32 8.46 1.09
N CYS A 47 1.55 7.90 0.18
CA CYS A 47 1.75 8.11 -1.26
C CYS A 47 1.67 9.59 -1.64
N LEU A 48 0.83 10.35 -0.97
CA LEU A 48 0.68 11.79 -1.23
C LEU A 48 1.88 12.60 -0.72
N THR A 49 2.79 12.02 0.05
CA THR A 49 4.02 12.70 0.48
C THR A 49 5.04 12.80 -0.65
N PHE A 50 4.93 11.98 -1.69
CA PHE A 50 5.83 12.07 -2.84
C PHE A 50 5.50 13.30 -3.69
N PRO A 51 6.52 13.93 -4.29
CA PRO A 51 6.30 15.11 -5.13
C PRO A 51 5.38 14.83 -6.32
N ASP A 52 4.53 15.80 -6.64
CA ASP A 52 3.71 15.81 -7.86
C ASP A 52 2.70 14.66 -7.93
N VAL A 53 2.20 14.21 -6.80
CA VAL A 53 1.26 13.08 -6.70
C VAL A 53 -0.14 13.57 -6.32
N PHE A 54 -1.15 12.95 -6.93
CA PHE A 54 -2.54 13.14 -6.54
C PHE A 54 -3.27 11.80 -6.56
N GLU A 55 -4.33 11.70 -5.77
CA GLU A 55 -5.19 10.53 -5.81
C GLU A 55 -6.25 10.70 -6.89
N ASP A 56 -6.51 9.62 -7.62
CA ASP A 56 -7.41 9.63 -8.76
C ASP A 56 -8.32 8.40 -8.71
N TYR A 57 -9.52 8.57 -9.23
CA TYR A 57 -10.51 7.51 -9.31
C TYR A 57 -10.99 7.44 -10.77
N PRO A 58 -10.09 7.00 -11.71
CA PRO A 58 -10.38 7.06 -13.14
C PRO A 58 -11.38 5.99 -13.60
N PHE A 59 -11.65 5.01 -12.75
CA PHE A 59 -12.58 3.94 -13.02
C PHE A 59 -13.84 4.14 -12.18
N ASP A 60 -14.96 3.64 -12.66
CA ASP A 60 -16.23 3.73 -11.95
C ASP A 60 -16.31 2.67 -10.85
N ASP A 61 -15.31 2.65 -9.99
CA ASP A 61 -15.16 1.72 -8.90
C ASP A 61 -14.55 2.45 -7.68
N PRO A 62 -15.37 2.74 -6.65
CA PRO A 62 -14.88 3.44 -5.47
C PRO A 62 -13.88 2.63 -4.66
N ASN A 63 -13.81 1.31 -4.88
CA ASN A 63 -12.81 0.47 -4.22
C ASN A 63 -11.40 0.71 -4.75
N LEU A 64 -11.24 1.22 -5.96
CA LEU A 64 -9.94 1.37 -6.59
C LEU A 64 -9.47 2.82 -6.54
N THR A 65 -8.45 3.09 -5.71
CA THR A 65 -7.78 4.38 -5.64
C THR A 65 -6.45 4.28 -6.40
N CYS A 66 -6.24 5.18 -7.35
CA CYS A 66 -5.00 5.25 -8.12
C CYS A 66 -4.16 6.43 -7.68
N MET A 67 -2.91 6.17 -7.29
CA MET A 67 -1.97 7.23 -6.94
C MET A 67 -1.18 7.57 -8.21
N ARG A 68 -1.40 8.78 -8.70
CA ARG A 68 -0.94 9.19 -10.02
C ARG A 68 0.06 10.33 -9.91
N ILE A 69 1.09 10.27 -10.77
CA ILE A 69 2.05 11.36 -10.92
C ILE A 69 1.42 12.37 -11.87
N ARG A 70 1.37 13.64 -11.46
CA ARG A 70 0.64 14.69 -12.20
C ARG A 70 1.27 14.98 -13.55
N THR A 71 2.59 15.10 -13.61
CA THR A 71 3.32 15.51 -14.81
C THR A 71 3.17 14.51 -15.96
N ASN A 72 3.36 13.23 -15.71
CA ASN A 72 3.35 12.20 -16.76
C ASN A 72 2.08 11.34 -16.77
N ARG A 73 1.19 11.53 -15.80
CA ARG A 73 -0.10 10.83 -15.66
C ARG A 73 0.03 9.35 -15.34
N LYS A 74 1.21 8.84 -15.06
CA LYS A 74 1.41 7.43 -14.71
C LYS A 74 0.95 7.13 -13.30
N ILE A 75 0.41 5.92 -13.11
CA ILE A 75 -0.05 5.44 -11.82
C ILE A 75 1.04 4.55 -11.24
N PHE A 76 1.49 4.85 -10.03
CA PHE A 76 2.54 4.07 -9.39
C PHE A 76 2.04 3.20 -8.23
N ALA A 77 0.81 3.42 -7.78
CA ALA A 77 0.21 2.60 -6.74
C ALA A 77 -1.30 2.49 -6.98
N TRP A 78 -1.80 1.25 -6.96
CA TRP A 78 -3.21 0.93 -7.12
C TRP A 78 -3.67 0.33 -5.80
N VAL A 79 -4.52 1.06 -5.07
CA VAL A 79 -4.94 0.68 -3.71
C VAL A 79 -6.38 0.19 -3.74
N PHE A 80 -6.60 -1.00 -3.20
CA PHE A 80 -7.93 -1.59 -3.16
C PHE A 80 -8.07 -2.56 -2.00
N GLU A 81 -9.30 -2.87 -1.64
CA GLU A 81 -9.61 -3.91 -0.65
C GLU A 81 -9.95 -5.20 -1.38
N ARG A 82 -9.42 -6.30 -0.88
CA ARG A 82 -9.70 -7.64 -1.41
C ARG A 82 -9.47 -8.67 -0.32
N GLU A 83 -10.43 -9.59 -0.19
CA GLU A 83 -10.32 -10.70 0.76
C GLU A 83 -10.01 -10.28 2.20
N GLY A 84 -10.64 -9.19 2.64
CA GLY A 84 -10.50 -8.72 4.00
C GLY A 84 -9.22 -7.97 4.33
N HIS A 85 -8.43 -7.60 3.32
CA HIS A 85 -7.19 -6.84 3.50
C HIS A 85 -7.10 -5.70 2.50
N ILE A 86 -6.27 -4.72 2.84
CA ILE A 86 -5.89 -3.68 1.88
C ILE A 86 -4.71 -4.20 1.07
N TRP A 87 -4.80 -4.03 -0.23
CA TRP A 87 -3.76 -4.42 -1.19
C TRP A 87 -3.26 -3.18 -1.90
N VAL A 88 -1.99 -3.19 -2.26
CA VAL A 88 -1.44 -2.17 -3.15
C VAL A 88 -0.64 -2.86 -4.26
N ASN A 89 -0.98 -2.54 -5.51
CA ASN A 89 -0.18 -2.98 -6.65
C ASN A 89 0.88 -1.93 -6.92
N VAL A 90 2.12 -2.38 -7.00
CA VAL A 90 3.28 -1.51 -7.23
C VAL A 90 4.13 -2.08 -8.36
N LYS A 91 4.72 -1.18 -9.15
CA LYS A 91 5.64 -1.56 -10.19
C LYS A 91 6.98 -1.97 -9.59
N CYS A 92 7.61 -2.98 -10.15
CA CYS A 92 8.91 -3.44 -9.68
C CYS A 92 9.78 -3.85 -10.85
N ASP A 93 11.08 -3.67 -10.67
CA ASP A 93 12.07 -4.19 -11.60
C ASP A 93 12.03 -5.71 -11.55
N PRO A 94 12.06 -6.42 -12.71
CA PRO A 94 12.03 -7.87 -12.72
C PRO A 94 13.11 -8.54 -11.87
N GLU A 95 14.28 -7.91 -11.70
CA GLU A 95 15.33 -8.42 -10.83
C GLU A 95 14.91 -8.42 -9.36
N TRP A 96 14.16 -7.42 -8.93
CA TRP A 96 13.69 -7.27 -7.56
C TRP A 96 12.34 -7.93 -7.31
N ARG A 97 11.55 -8.14 -8.35
CA ARG A 97 10.23 -8.75 -8.27
C ARG A 97 10.26 -10.08 -7.52
N ASP A 98 11.15 -10.96 -7.92
CA ASP A 98 11.25 -12.29 -7.33
C ASP A 98 11.84 -12.24 -5.93
N PHE A 99 12.76 -11.32 -5.69
CA PHE A 99 13.29 -11.07 -4.35
C PHE A 99 12.16 -10.76 -3.35
N TRP A 100 11.31 -9.81 -3.69
CA TRP A 100 10.21 -9.42 -2.81
C TRP A 100 9.21 -10.55 -2.60
N ARG A 101 8.87 -11.28 -3.66
CA ARG A 101 7.97 -12.43 -3.58
C ARG A 101 8.56 -13.55 -2.72
N GLY A 102 9.86 -13.75 -2.77
CA GLY A 102 10.56 -14.74 -1.95
C GLY A 102 10.74 -14.32 -0.51
N ALA A 103 10.89 -13.02 -0.26
CA ALA A 103 11.11 -12.49 1.09
C ALA A 103 9.83 -12.49 1.93
N TYR A 104 8.67 -12.24 1.31
CA TYR A 104 7.40 -12.12 2.02
C TYR A 104 6.28 -12.86 1.32
N GLY A 105 5.59 -13.74 2.05
CA GLY A 105 4.44 -14.46 1.52
C GLY A 105 3.29 -13.55 1.09
N SER A 106 3.22 -12.35 1.65
CA SER A 106 2.19 -11.35 1.32
C SER A 106 2.59 -10.44 0.15
N VAL A 107 3.70 -10.71 -0.52
CA VAL A 107 4.04 -10.09 -1.80
C VAL A 107 3.84 -11.17 -2.87
N VAL A 108 2.89 -10.95 -3.75
CA VAL A 108 2.45 -11.95 -4.74
C VAL A 108 2.40 -11.33 -6.14
N PRO A 109 2.32 -12.17 -7.20
CA PRO A 109 2.11 -11.64 -8.54
C PRO A 109 0.89 -10.74 -8.60
N ALA A 110 1.00 -9.62 -9.30
CA ALA A 110 -0.01 -8.58 -9.25
C ALA A 110 -1.38 -9.02 -9.74
N TYR A 111 -2.38 -8.77 -8.92
CA TYR A 111 -3.77 -9.05 -9.23
C TYR A 111 -4.26 -8.12 -10.34
N HIS A 112 -4.78 -8.70 -11.42
CA HIS A 112 -5.30 -7.99 -12.60
C HIS A 112 -4.30 -7.07 -13.33
N MET A 113 -3.00 -7.33 -13.19
CA MET A 113 -1.98 -6.54 -13.88
C MET A 113 -0.90 -7.45 -14.47
N ASN A 114 -0.01 -6.85 -15.25
CA ASN A 114 1.15 -7.53 -15.79
C ASN A 114 2.05 -8.02 -14.65
N LYS A 115 2.20 -9.33 -14.54
CA LYS A 115 2.89 -9.98 -13.42
C LYS A 115 4.41 -9.97 -13.56
N THR A 116 4.92 -9.56 -14.72
CA THR A 116 6.35 -9.39 -14.94
C THR A 116 6.88 -8.12 -14.29
N HIS A 117 6.08 -7.04 -14.34
CA HIS A 117 6.49 -5.71 -13.89
C HIS A 117 5.74 -5.21 -12.65
N TRP A 118 4.79 -5.99 -12.11
CA TRP A 118 3.97 -5.55 -11.00
C TRP A 118 3.82 -6.62 -9.94
N ASN A 119 3.86 -6.21 -8.69
CA ASN A 119 3.56 -7.04 -7.52
C ASN A 119 2.34 -6.50 -6.80
N SER A 120 1.57 -7.41 -6.20
CA SER A 120 0.57 -7.04 -5.20
C SER A 120 1.19 -7.20 -3.81
N VAL A 121 1.07 -6.17 -3.00
CA VAL A 121 1.51 -6.17 -1.61
C VAL A 121 0.27 -6.19 -0.73
N ILE A 122 0.12 -7.24 0.07
CA ILE A 122 -1.04 -7.41 0.94
C ILE A 122 -0.69 -6.88 2.33
N LEU A 123 -1.42 -5.86 2.77
CA LEU A 123 -1.17 -5.22 4.06
C LEU A 123 -1.88 -6.00 5.17
N ASP A 124 -1.34 -7.16 5.50
CA ASP A 124 -1.88 -8.06 6.52
C ASP A 124 -1.08 -8.02 7.84
N GLY A 125 -0.13 -7.09 7.95
CA GLY A 125 0.68 -6.93 9.15
C GLY A 125 1.94 -7.78 9.18
N THR A 126 2.20 -8.60 8.16
CA THR A 126 3.37 -9.49 8.14
C THR A 126 4.62 -8.85 7.52
N ILE A 127 4.43 -7.77 6.77
CA ILE A 127 5.55 -7.07 6.12
C ILE A 127 5.88 -5.82 6.93
N PRO A 128 7.16 -5.59 7.29
CA PRO A 128 7.56 -4.36 7.99
C PRO A 128 7.17 -3.12 7.18
N ASP A 129 6.67 -2.10 7.86
CA ASP A 129 6.24 -0.85 7.23
C ASP A 129 7.31 -0.23 6.35
N GLN A 130 8.55 -0.28 6.81
CA GLN A 130 9.69 0.25 6.10
C GLN A 130 9.86 -0.42 4.72
N GLU A 131 9.60 -1.72 4.65
CA GLU A 131 9.71 -2.47 3.40
C GLU A 131 8.54 -2.17 2.46
N ILE A 132 7.35 -2.00 3.00
CA ILE A 132 6.18 -1.57 2.20
C ILE A 132 6.48 -0.22 1.56
N ARG A 133 6.99 0.73 2.34
CA ARG A 133 7.33 2.06 1.84
C ARG A 133 8.44 2.02 0.81
N ARG A 134 9.40 1.14 0.98
CA ARG A 134 10.48 0.94 0.03
C ARG A 134 9.94 0.48 -1.33
N MET A 135 9.04 -0.50 -1.32
CA MET A 135 8.41 -1.00 -2.56
C MET A 135 7.59 0.09 -3.25
N ILE A 136 6.88 0.90 -2.49
CA ILE A 136 6.11 2.03 -3.03
C ILE A 136 7.04 3.07 -3.64
N GLY A 137 8.14 3.41 -2.95
CA GLY A 137 9.13 4.37 -3.43
C GLY A 137 9.81 3.91 -4.70
N GLU A 138 10.15 2.62 -4.80
CA GLU A 138 10.72 2.05 -6.01
C GLU A 138 9.74 2.15 -7.18
N SER A 139 8.46 1.89 -6.93
CA SER A 139 7.43 2.01 -7.95
C SER A 139 7.30 3.45 -8.45
N TYR A 140 7.33 4.41 -7.53
CA TYR A 140 7.29 5.83 -7.86
C TYR A 140 8.45 6.20 -8.78
N ASP A 141 9.66 5.78 -8.43
CA ASP A 141 10.86 6.05 -9.24
C ASP A 141 10.77 5.39 -10.63
N LEU A 142 10.33 4.14 -10.68
CA LEU A 142 10.17 3.42 -11.96
C LEU A 142 9.11 4.04 -12.86
N CYS A 143 8.12 4.68 -12.28
CA CYS A 143 7.08 5.37 -13.02
C CYS A 143 7.46 6.82 -13.40
N GLY A 144 8.72 7.20 -13.19
CA GLY A 144 9.22 8.50 -13.59
C GLY A 144 8.95 9.61 -12.58
N GLY A 145 8.78 9.27 -11.32
CA GLY A 145 8.58 10.24 -10.26
C GLY A 145 9.79 11.16 -10.08
N LEU A 146 9.54 12.34 -9.54
CA LEU A 146 10.58 13.31 -9.25
C LEU A 146 11.36 12.85 -8.02
N SER A 147 12.46 12.16 -8.26
CA SER A 147 13.29 11.66 -7.20
C SER A 147 14.04 12.82 -6.53
N VAL A 148 13.87 12.94 -5.22
CA VAL A 148 14.63 13.89 -4.41
C VAL A 148 15.93 13.19 -4.04
N LYS A 149 16.93 13.43 -4.82
CA LYS A 149 18.25 12.93 -4.52
C LYS A 149 19.12 14.02 -3.95
#